data_2ee967b4532e3ef192cbbc0aa950b948
#
_entry.id   2ee967b4532e3ef192cbbc0aa950b948
#
_cell.length_a   1.000
_cell.length_b   1.000
_cell.length_c   1.000
_cell.angle_alpha   90.00
_cell.angle_beta   90.00
_cell.angle_gamma   90.00
#
_symmetry.space_group_name_H-M   'P 1'
#
loop_
_entity.id
_entity.type
_entity.pdbx_description
1 polymer ?
#
loop_
_entity_poly.entity_id
_entity_poly.type
_entity_poly.pdbx_seq_one_letter_code
_entity_poly.pdbx_strand_id
1 'polypeptide(L)'
;MGKVFLSRVWVRINGVLQETDPTTTKVDLGGFEREAVVTDQGFAGYTEKPKGANVETTIRVSSSTDLLGINGTVNAVITLQYNSGQIFVIRDATCAAPPSLSSDGKCTIKFFGNAVEQS
;
A
#
# COMPACT_ATOMS: atom_id res chain seq x y z
N MET A 1 18.33 21.88 -13.55
CA MET A 1 17.14 21.76 -12.70
C MET A 1 17.15 20.39 -12.01
N GLY A 2 16.96 20.37 -10.71
CA GLY A 2 16.99 19.13 -9.92
C GLY A 2 15.73 18.32 -10.06
N LYS A 3 15.84 17.03 -9.81
CA LYS A 3 14.71 16.12 -9.72
C LYS A 3 14.16 16.14 -8.29
N VAL A 4 12.84 15.96 -8.15
CA VAL A 4 12.21 15.75 -6.85
C VAL A 4 12.15 14.26 -6.60
N PHE A 5 12.86 13.78 -5.58
CA PHE A 5 12.81 12.40 -5.18
C PHE A 5 11.67 12.17 -4.20
N LEU A 6 11.12 10.98 -4.24
CA LEU A 6 10.02 10.56 -3.39
C LEU A 6 10.48 10.58 -1.92
N SER A 7 9.82 11.38 -1.09
CA SER A 7 10.12 11.49 0.33
C SER A 7 8.86 11.66 1.19
N ARG A 8 7.72 11.98 0.57
CA ARG A 8 6.45 12.15 1.27
C ARG A 8 5.34 11.47 0.49
N VAL A 9 4.35 10.97 1.20
CA VAL A 9 3.18 10.35 0.61
C VAL A 9 1.91 10.82 1.33
N TRP A 10 0.87 11.08 0.55
CA TRP A 10 -0.47 11.33 1.08
C TRP A 10 -1.31 10.10 0.76
N VAL A 11 -1.83 9.46 1.80
CA VAL A 11 -2.64 8.24 1.69
C VAL A 11 -4.10 8.60 1.84
N ARG A 12 -4.92 8.24 0.84
CA ARG A 12 -6.36 8.40 0.90
C ARG A 12 -7.03 7.05 0.78
N ILE A 13 -7.98 6.80 1.66
CA ILE A 13 -8.81 5.59 1.63
C ILE A 13 -10.22 6.04 1.26
N ASN A 14 -10.72 5.61 0.11
CA ASN A 14 -12.00 6.05 -0.44
C ASN A 14 -12.13 7.59 -0.49
N GLY A 15 -11.04 8.26 -0.82
CA GLY A 15 -10.99 9.72 -0.91
C GLY A 15 -10.76 10.46 0.40
N VAL A 16 -10.74 9.75 1.54
CA VAL A 16 -10.49 10.35 2.85
C VAL A 16 -9.00 10.33 3.17
N LEU A 17 -8.43 11.52 3.35
CA LEU A 17 -7.01 11.65 3.68
C LEU A 17 -6.72 11.11 5.09
N GLN A 18 -5.71 10.27 5.20
CA GLN A 18 -5.23 9.76 6.47
C GLN A 18 -3.99 10.53 6.92
N GLU A 19 -3.93 10.83 8.21
CA GLU A 19 -2.76 11.50 8.78
C GLU A 19 -1.70 10.46 9.14
N THR A 20 -0.73 10.29 8.24
CA THR A 20 0.32 9.28 8.39
C THR A 20 1.57 9.89 9.02
N ASP A 21 2.28 9.07 9.83
CA ASP A 21 3.58 9.46 10.32
C ASP A 21 4.61 9.44 9.17
N PRO A 22 5.57 10.38 9.19
CA PRO A 22 6.62 10.38 8.17
C PRO A 22 7.40 9.07 8.15
N THR A 23 7.73 8.61 6.95
CA THR A 23 8.59 7.44 6.67
C THR A 23 8.03 6.09 7.14
N THR A 24 6.76 6.00 7.49
CA THR A 24 6.14 4.73 7.96
C THR A 24 5.37 3.98 6.88
N THR A 25 5.07 4.64 5.75
CA THR A 25 4.28 4.01 4.69
C THR A 25 5.15 3.12 3.83
N LYS A 26 4.76 1.85 3.74
CA LYS A 26 5.39 0.85 2.88
C LYS A 26 4.36 0.30 1.93
N VAL A 27 4.73 0.20 0.67
CA VAL A 27 3.84 -0.31 -0.38
C VAL A 27 4.56 -1.41 -1.14
N ASP A 28 3.95 -2.59 -1.17
CA ASP A 28 4.34 -3.66 -2.06
C ASP A 28 3.47 -3.53 -3.31
N LEU A 29 4.08 -3.23 -4.44
CA LEU A 29 3.35 -2.85 -5.65
C LEU A 29 2.55 -4.00 -6.26
N GLY A 30 2.91 -5.24 -5.95
CA GLY A 30 2.29 -6.38 -6.59
C GLY A 30 2.73 -6.52 -8.05
N GLY A 31 1.90 -7.16 -8.86
CA GLY A 31 2.20 -7.45 -10.24
C GLY A 31 2.47 -8.93 -10.43
N PHE A 32 3.56 -9.28 -11.10
CA PHE A 32 3.90 -10.67 -11.37
C PHE A 32 5.22 -11.04 -10.73
N GLU A 33 5.23 -12.17 -10.05
CA GLU A 33 6.45 -12.81 -9.59
C GLU A 33 6.84 -13.87 -10.60
N ARG A 34 8.11 -13.90 -11.00
CA ARG A 34 8.61 -14.81 -12.02
C ARG A 34 9.67 -15.71 -11.45
N GLU A 35 9.65 -16.95 -11.91
CA GLU A 35 10.62 -17.96 -11.51
C GLU A 35 11.24 -18.58 -12.75
N ALA A 36 12.57 -18.68 -12.77
CA ALA A 36 13.28 -19.26 -13.91
C ALA A 36 13.05 -20.77 -13.97
N VAL A 37 12.83 -21.28 -15.19
CA VAL A 37 12.79 -22.70 -15.48
C VAL A 37 14.11 -23.07 -16.15
N VAL A 38 14.88 -23.95 -15.50
CA VAL A 38 16.19 -24.38 -15.96
C VAL A 38 16.14 -25.87 -16.26
N THR A 39 16.65 -26.27 -17.43
CA THR A 39 16.79 -27.65 -17.84
C THR A 39 18.25 -28.03 -17.95
N ASP A 40 18.56 -29.29 -18.28
CA ASP A 40 19.91 -29.73 -18.50
C ASP A 40 20.63 -28.99 -19.65
N GLN A 41 19.87 -28.40 -20.56
CA GLN A 41 20.41 -27.58 -21.64
C GLN A 41 20.54 -26.08 -21.26
N GLY A 42 20.25 -25.73 -20.01
CA GLY A 42 20.33 -24.35 -19.49
C GLY A 42 18.98 -23.70 -19.33
N PHE A 43 18.96 -22.38 -19.40
CA PHE A 43 17.75 -21.59 -19.18
C PHE A 43 16.73 -21.85 -20.30
N ALA A 44 15.54 -22.31 -19.94
CA ALA A 44 14.46 -22.65 -20.88
C ALA A 44 13.33 -21.63 -20.92
N GLY A 45 13.12 -20.86 -19.85
CA GLY A 45 12.04 -19.91 -19.79
C GLY A 45 11.70 -19.56 -18.34
N TYR A 46 10.45 -19.11 -18.10
CA TYR A 46 10.01 -18.72 -16.77
C TYR A 46 8.54 -19.03 -16.55
N THR A 47 8.16 -19.12 -15.29
CA THR A 47 6.76 -19.17 -14.88
C THR A 47 6.40 -17.87 -14.18
N GLU A 48 5.11 -17.49 -14.23
CA GLU A 48 4.60 -16.28 -13.61
C GLU A 48 3.48 -16.60 -12.62
N LYS A 49 3.47 -15.84 -11.52
CA LYS A 49 2.35 -15.84 -10.57
C LYS A 49 1.89 -14.41 -10.37
N PRO A 50 0.59 -14.13 -10.45
CA PRO A 50 0.10 -12.81 -10.08
C PRO A 50 0.22 -12.59 -8.58
N LYS A 51 0.58 -11.37 -8.19
CA LYS A 51 0.67 -10.94 -6.80
C LYS A 51 -0.14 -9.68 -6.60
N GLY A 52 -0.93 -9.66 -5.52
CA GLY A 52 -1.62 -8.46 -5.10
C GLY A 52 -0.70 -7.45 -4.44
N ALA A 53 -1.18 -6.23 -4.29
CA ALA A 53 -0.47 -5.19 -3.58
C ALA A 53 -0.73 -5.29 -2.07
N ASN A 54 0.23 -4.83 -1.28
CA ASN A 54 0.08 -4.64 0.16
C ASN A 54 0.51 -3.24 0.51
N VAL A 55 -0.22 -2.61 1.42
CA VAL A 55 0.16 -1.31 1.96
C VAL A 55 0.12 -1.37 3.48
N GLU A 56 1.15 -0.83 4.11
CA GLU A 56 1.25 -0.71 5.56
C GLU A 56 1.65 0.72 5.89
N THR A 57 0.94 1.32 6.82
CA THR A 57 1.26 2.68 7.26
C THR A 57 0.88 2.87 8.71
N THR A 58 1.53 3.80 9.38
CA THR A 58 1.20 4.21 10.74
C THR A 58 0.51 5.57 10.67
N ILE A 59 -0.69 5.66 11.23
CA ILE A 59 -1.45 6.89 11.30
C ILE A 59 -1.47 7.44 12.71
N ARG A 60 -1.64 8.76 12.83
CA ARG A 60 -1.90 9.40 14.11
C ARG A 60 -3.39 9.45 14.36
N VAL A 61 -3.79 9.04 15.56
CA VAL A 61 -5.18 8.94 15.93
C VAL A 61 -5.63 10.21 16.59
N SER A 62 -6.73 10.78 16.10
CA SER A 62 -7.38 11.95 16.69
C SER A 62 -8.83 11.61 17.01
N SER A 63 -9.57 12.56 17.57
CA SER A 63 -10.98 12.37 17.88
C SER A 63 -11.85 12.15 16.63
N SER A 64 -11.33 12.50 15.45
CA SER A 64 -12.04 12.29 14.18
C SER A 64 -11.68 10.99 13.47
N THR A 65 -10.75 10.19 14.04
CA THR A 65 -10.31 8.93 13.44
C THR A 65 -11.28 7.80 13.79
N ASP A 66 -11.80 7.12 12.76
CA ASP A 66 -12.71 5.99 12.93
C ASP A 66 -11.94 4.68 12.70
N LEU A 67 -11.34 4.14 13.78
CA LEU A 67 -10.54 2.92 13.71
C LEU A 67 -11.39 1.69 13.41
N LEU A 68 -12.61 1.63 13.94
CA LEU A 68 -13.49 0.51 13.69
C LEU A 68 -13.96 0.50 12.24
N GLY A 69 -14.22 1.69 11.67
CA GLY A 69 -14.53 1.81 10.26
C GLY A 69 -13.36 1.39 9.36
N ILE A 70 -12.13 1.71 9.75
CA ILE A 70 -10.93 1.26 9.03
C ILE A 70 -10.85 -0.26 9.01
N ASN A 71 -11.05 -0.91 10.16
CA ASN A 71 -11.04 -2.36 10.23
C ASN A 71 -12.12 -3.01 9.37
N GLY A 72 -13.28 -2.36 9.26
CA GLY A 72 -14.38 -2.84 8.43
C GLY A 72 -14.27 -2.51 6.94
N THR A 73 -13.19 -1.88 6.53
CA THR A 73 -13.01 -1.47 5.12
C THR A 73 -12.77 -2.68 4.23
N VAL A 74 -13.63 -2.86 3.23
CA VAL A 74 -13.52 -3.90 2.20
C VAL A 74 -13.80 -3.28 0.84
N ASN A 75 -13.17 -3.79 -0.20
CA ASN A 75 -13.36 -3.34 -1.58
C ASN A 75 -13.21 -1.82 -1.75
N ALA A 76 -12.25 -1.25 -1.03
CA ALA A 76 -11.97 0.18 -1.05
C ALA A 76 -10.95 0.54 -2.14
N VAL A 77 -10.85 1.83 -2.42
CA VAL A 77 -9.81 2.37 -3.31
C VAL A 77 -8.82 3.15 -2.45
N ILE A 78 -7.57 2.73 -2.46
CA ILE A 78 -6.50 3.44 -1.77
C ILE A 78 -5.69 4.23 -2.81
N THR A 79 -5.60 5.53 -2.61
CA THR A 79 -4.82 6.43 -3.47
C THR A 79 -3.58 6.88 -2.72
N LEU A 80 -2.42 6.66 -3.33
CA LEU A 80 -1.13 7.06 -2.79
C LEU A 80 -0.57 8.17 -3.69
N GLN A 81 -0.54 9.38 -3.16
CA GLN A 81 -0.01 10.54 -3.89
C GLN A 81 1.33 10.91 -3.29
N TYR A 82 2.36 10.92 -4.12
CA TYR A 82 3.72 11.23 -3.70
C TYR A 82 4.12 12.65 -4.09
N ASN A 83 5.02 13.23 -3.32
CA ASN A 83 5.53 14.59 -3.59
C ASN A 83 6.35 14.68 -4.89
N SER A 84 6.75 13.55 -5.46
CA SER A 84 7.40 13.49 -6.78
C SER A 84 6.41 13.67 -7.94
N GLY A 85 5.11 13.73 -7.66
CA GLY A 85 4.05 13.84 -8.65
C GLY A 85 3.45 12.50 -9.07
N GLN A 86 4.01 11.40 -8.62
CA GLN A 86 3.48 10.07 -8.92
C GLN A 86 2.22 9.78 -8.11
N ILE A 87 1.26 9.13 -8.74
CA ILE A 87 0.01 8.72 -8.10
C ILE A 87 -0.19 7.24 -8.36
N PHE A 88 -0.36 6.47 -7.31
CA PHE A 88 -0.62 5.04 -7.38
C PHE A 88 -2.00 4.74 -6.79
N VAL A 89 -2.70 3.80 -7.38
CA VAL A 89 -4.05 3.42 -6.96
C VAL A 89 -4.09 1.92 -6.72
N ILE A 90 -4.62 1.51 -5.57
CA ILE A 90 -4.88 0.12 -5.24
C ILE A 90 -6.40 -0.07 -5.17
N ARG A 91 -6.92 -0.93 -6.03
CA ARG A 91 -8.36 -1.23 -6.08
C ARG A 91 -8.66 -2.50 -5.30
N ASP A 92 -9.91 -2.61 -4.85
CA ASP A 92 -10.40 -3.74 -4.06
C ASP A 92 -9.59 -3.96 -2.79
N ALA A 93 -9.16 -2.86 -2.17
CA ALA A 93 -8.36 -2.90 -0.96
C ALA A 93 -9.21 -3.30 0.24
N THR A 94 -8.67 -4.23 1.03
CA THR A 94 -9.35 -4.76 2.21
C THR A 94 -8.37 -4.70 3.39
N CYS A 95 -8.88 -4.32 4.56
CA CYS A 95 -8.07 -4.28 5.76
C CYS A 95 -7.65 -5.70 6.15
N ALA A 96 -6.34 -5.92 6.27
CA ALA A 96 -5.78 -7.25 6.46
C ALA A 96 -5.90 -7.74 7.90
N ALA A 97 -5.83 -6.82 8.87
CA ALA A 97 -5.85 -7.16 10.28
C ALA A 97 -6.41 -6.01 11.11
N PRO A 98 -6.96 -6.27 12.30
CA PRO A 98 -7.41 -5.19 13.16
C PRO A 98 -6.29 -4.21 13.46
N PRO A 99 -6.55 -2.89 13.41
CA PRO A 99 -5.54 -1.90 13.73
C PRO A 99 -5.07 -2.04 15.18
N SER A 100 -3.77 -1.85 15.40
CA SER A 100 -3.17 -1.86 16.74
C SER A 100 -2.93 -0.42 17.19
N LEU A 101 -3.61 -0.01 18.23
CA LEU A 101 -3.48 1.32 18.82
C LEU A 101 -2.47 1.28 19.96
N SER A 102 -1.42 2.09 19.85
CA SER A 102 -0.45 2.23 20.94
C SER A 102 -0.77 3.44 21.80
N SER A 103 -0.23 3.45 23.02
CA SER A 103 -0.54 4.49 24.02
C SER A 103 -0.02 5.88 23.62
N ASP A 104 0.85 5.97 22.62
CA ASP A 104 1.36 7.25 22.10
C ASP A 104 0.46 7.87 21.04
N GLY A 105 -0.71 7.29 20.78
CA GLY A 105 -1.67 7.81 19.82
C GLY A 105 -1.40 7.42 18.39
N LYS A 106 -0.56 6.43 18.16
CA LYS A 106 -0.26 5.92 16.81
C LYS A 106 -0.94 4.59 16.58
N CYS A 107 -1.32 4.34 15.34
CA CYS A 107 -1.98 3.10 14.94
C CYS A 107 -1.42 2.62 13.61
N THR A 108 -0.99 1.36 13.56
CA THR A 108 -0.51 0.73 12.32
C THR A 108 -1.68 0.05 11.65
N ILE A 109 -1.88 0.36 10.37
CA ILE A 109 -2.93 -0.22 9.53
C ILE A 109 -2.30 -0.93 8.34
N LYS A 110 -2.92 -2.03 7.92
CA LYS A 110 -2.45 -2.86 6.81
C LYS A 110 -3.61 -3.18 5.89
N PHE A 111 -3.38 -3.04 4.59
CA PHE A 111 -4.36 -3.37 3.56
C PHE A 111 -3.71 -4.24 2.50
N PHE A 112 -4.53 -5.05 1.83
CA PHE A 112 -4.13 -5.76 0.62
C PHE A 112 -5.18 -5.53 -0.45
N GLY A 113 -4.77 -5.65 -1.70
CA GLY A 113 -5.69 -5.45 -2.82
C GLY A 113 -5.07 -5.88 -4.13
N ASN A 114 -5.66 -5.45 -5.23
CA ASN A 114 -5.14 -5.71 -6.56
C ASN A 114 -3.80 -4.99 -6.76
N ALA A 115 -3.01 -5.46 -7.73
CA ALA A 115 -1.73 -4.82 -8.05
C ALA A 115 -1.91 -3.32 -8.29
N VAL A 116 -0.90 -2.56 -7.91
CA VAL A 116 -0.92 -1.10 -8.00
C VAL A 116 -1.06 -0.65 -9.46
N GLU A 117 -1.95 0.31 -9.69
CA GLU A 117 -2.07 1.01 -10.96
C GLU A 117 -1.42 2.38 -10.83
N GLN A 118 -0.62 2.76 -11.80
CA GLN A 118 -0.02 4.08 -11.84
C GLN A 118 -0.88 5.02 -12.68
N SER A 119 -1.18 6.15 -12.10
CA SER A 119 -2.03 7.16 -12.73
C SER A 119 -1.20 8.25 -13.36
#